data_709c68617459da323ba814e053d1b1b1
#
_entry.id   709c68617459da323ba814e053d1b1b1
#
_cell.length_a   1.000
_cell.length_b   1.000
_cell.length_c   1.000
_cell.angle_alpha   90.00
_cell.angle_beta   90.00
_cell.angle_gamma   90.00
#
_symmetry.space_group_name_H-M   'P 1'
#
loop_
_entity.id
_entity.type
_entity.pdbx_description
1 polymer ?
#
loop_
_entity_poly.entity_id
_entity_poly.type
_entity_poly.pdbx_seq_one_letter_code
_entity_poly.pdbx_strand_id
1 'polypeptide(L)'
;MSSDPTPTSTFGEVKFSEEEHEAIENALKKRLGPNYLSTRPAMGGQKVVYIEGWRLIDIANSIFGFNGWSHSVTNSTVDFIDHFNGKYYVGVSAFVRVQLRDGAFHEDIGYGVSEVGSPLLL
;
A
#
# COMPACT_ATOMS: atom_id res chain seq x y z
N MET A 1 -41.25 12.87 -2.49
CA MET A 1 -40.55 12.72 -2.31
C MET A 1 -40.12 12.02 -2.01
N SER A 2 -39.89 11.48 -2.05
CA SER A 2 -39.42 10.82 -1.60
C SER A 2 -38.56 10.84 -1.39
N SER A 3 -38.39 10.98 -1.22
CA SER A 3 -37.39 11.08 -0.85
C SER A 3 -36.80 10.18 -0.28
N ASP A 4 -36.65 9.42 -0.65
CA ASP A 4 -36.00 8.43 -0.28
C ASP A 4 -34.64 8.60 -0.29
N PRO A 5 -34.07 8.74 0.74
CA PRO A 5 -32.68 8.95 0.78
C PRO A 5 -32.04 7.72 0.24
N THR A 6 -31.56 7.87 -0.90
CA THR A 6 -30.58 6.95 -1.34
C THR A 6 -29.56 6.84 -0.26
N PRO A 7 -29.27 5.69 0.20
CA PRO A 7 -28.22 5.50 1.16
C PRO A 7 -26.99 6.10 0.58
N THR A 8 -26.39 6.97 1.32
CA THR A 8 -25.13 7.53 0.91
C THR A 8 -24.15 6.44 0.83
N SER A 9 -23.69 6.18 -0.35
CA SER A 9 -22.63 5.22 -0.54
C SER A 9 -21.28 5.93 -0.68
N THR A 10 -21.12 7.02 0.06
CA THR A 10 -19.87 7.76 0.05
C THR A 10 -18.80 6.94 0.73
N PHE A 11 -17.69 6.75 0.04
CA PHE A 11 -16.54 6.05 0.60
C PHE A 11 -16.10 6.71 1.91
N GLY A 12 -15.82 5.90 2.91
CA GLY A 12 -15.51 6.36 4.25
C GLY A 12 -16.69 6.35 5.19
N GLU A 13 -17.90 6.11 4.67
CA GLU A 13 -19.14 6.10 5.46
C GLU A 13 -19.95 4.84 5.27
N VAL A 14 -19.46 3.89 4.49
CA VAL A 14 -20.17 2.66 4.17
C VAL A 14 -19.78 1.57 5.15
N LYS A 15 -20.69 1.22 6.05
CA LYS A 15 -20.39 0.21 7.07
C LYS A 15 -20.31 -1.17 6.46
N PHE A 16 -19.49 -2.01 7.09
CA PHE A 16 -19.50 -3.44 6.81
C PHE A 16 -20.58 -4.11 7.64
N SER A 17 -21.25 -5.10 7.07
CA SER A 17 -22.17 -5.94 7.82
C SER A 17 -21.38 -6.80 8.82
N GLU A 18 -22.06 -7.39 9.79
CA GLU A 18 -21.41 -8.29 10.73
C GLU A 18 -20.77 -9.48 10.02
N GLU A 19 -21.43 -10.01 9.00
CA GLU A 19 -20.89 -11.12 8.23
C GLU A 19 -19.63 -10.72 7.46
N GLU A 20 -19.66 -9.56 6.84
CA GLU A 20 -18.49 -9.03 6.14
C GLU A 20 -17.34 -8.77 7.11
N HIS A 21 -17.63 -8.18 8.25
CA HIS A 21 -16.62 -7.89 9.27
C HIS A 21 -15.95 -9.16 9.77
N GLU A 22 -16.74 -10.20 10.05
CA GLU A 22 -16.21 -11.48 10.49
C GLU A 22 -15.34 -12.13 9.40
N ALA A 23 -15.80 -12.08 8.16
CA ALA A 23 -15.02 -12.62 7.04
C ALA A 23 -13.70 -11.89 6.87
N ILE A 24 -13.71 -10.58 7.01
CA ILE A 24 -12.48 -9.77 6.93
C ILE A 24 -11.53 -10.13 8.07
N GLU A 25 -12.03 -10.22 9.29
CA GLU A 25 -11.19 -10.60 10.43
C GLU A 25 -10.55 -11.96 10.23
N ASN A 26 -11.33 -12.92 9.78
CA ASN A 26 -10.80 -14.27 9.55
C ASN A 26 -9.76 -14.28 8.45
N ALA A 27 -9.96 -13.52 7.39
CA ALA A 27 -8.99 -13.40 6.31
C ALA A 27 -7.69 -12.77 6.79
N LEU A 28 -7.76 -11.74 7.62
CA LEU A 28 -6.59 -11.05 8.13
C LEU A 28 -5.76 -11.90 9.09
N LYS A 29 -6.37 -12.88 9.73
CA LYS A 29 -5.66 -13.78 10.63
C LYS A 29 -4.85 -14.84 9.90
N LYS A 30 -5.14 -15.08 8.63
CA LYS A 30 -4.41 -16.07 7.85
C LYS A 30 -3.05 -15.53 7.47
N ARG A 31 -2.04 -16.39 7.56
CA ARG A 31 -0.71 -16.04 7.09
C ARG A 31 -0.65 -16.17 5.58
N LEU A 32 0.14 -15.30 4.97
CA LEU A 32 0.41 -15.39 3.55
C LEU A 32 1.24 -16.64 3.28
N GLY A 33 0.80 -17.42 2.29
CA GLY A 33 1.56 -18.57 1.83
C GLY A 33 2.77 -18.13 1.01
N PRO A 34 3.71 -19.08 0.77
CA PRO A 34 4.92 -18.75 0.00
C PRO A 34 4.62 -18.29 -1.43
N ASN A 35 3.44 -18.60 -1.95
CA ASN A 35 3.03 -18.18 -3.30
C ASN A 35 2.95 -16.66 -3.45
N TYR A 36 2.75 -15.94 -2.36
CA TYR A 36 2.61 -14.50 -2.39
C TYR A 36 3.91 -13.76 -2.14
N LEU A 37 4.98 -14.50 -1.85
CA LEU A 37 6.25 -13.92 -1.47
C LEU A 37 7.24 -14.02 -2.62
N SER A 38 8.04 -12.97 -2.77
CA SER A 38 9.15 -12.92 -3.71
C SER A 38 10.44 -12.70 -2.95
N THR A 39 11.56 -13.03 -3.57
CA THR A 39 12.87 -12.80 -2.97
C THR A 39 13.73 -12.00 -3.92
N ARG A 40 14.62 -11.21 -3.36
CA ARG A 40 15.62 -10.49 -4.13
C ARG A 40 16.95 -10.53 -3.38
N PRO A 41 18.09 -10.43 -4.10
CA PRO A 41 19.38 -10.38 -3.45
C PRO A 41 19.51 -9.12 -2.59
N ALA A 42 20.17 -9.26 -1.46
CA ALA A 42 20.53 -8.17 -0.58
C ALA A 42 22.04 -8.20 -0.36
N MET A 43 22.57 -7.19 0.31
CA MET A 43 23.98 -7.10 0.60
C MET A 43 24.45 -8.31 1.43
N GLY A 44 25.66 -8.79 1.18
CA GLY A 44 26.24 -9.89 1.93
C GLY A 44 25.76 -11.26 1.50
N GLY A 45 25.20 -11.42 0.30
CA GLY A 45 24.72 -12.70 -0.19
C GLY A 45 23.42 -13.19 0.43
N GLN A 46 22.80 -12.36 1.26
CA GLN A 46 21.50 -12.68 1.86
C GLN A 46 20.38 -12.41 0.87
N LYS A 47 19.24 -13.03 1.12
CA LYS A 47 18.04 -12.78 0.34
C LYS A 47 17.02 -12.05 1.20
N VAL A 48 16.35 -11.06 0.62
CA VAL A 48 15.28 -10.34 1.27
C VAL A 48 13.95 -10.86 0.73
N VAL A 49 13.04 -11.18 1.63
CA VAL A 49 11.69 -11.62 1.28
C VAL A 49 10.80 -10.38 1.22
N TYR A 50 10.02 -10.27 0.16
CA TYR A 50 9.11 -9.15 -0.02
C TYR A 50 7.85 -9.58 -0.74
N ILE A 51 6.84 -8.69 -0.76
CA ILE A 51 5.61 -8.90 -1.51
C ILE A 51 5.56 -7.83 -2.60
N GLU A 52 5.35 -8.27 -3.84
CA GLU A 52 5.21 -7.34 -4.94
C GLU A 52 3.93 -6.51 -4.78
N GLY A 53 3.99 -5.23 -5.17
CA GLY A 53 2.88 -4.31 -4.99
C GLY A 53 1.57 -4.79 -5.61
N TRP A 54 1.64 -5.37 -6.83
CA TRP A 54 0.44 -5.86 -7.49
C TRP A 54 -0.21 -7.03 -6.73
N ARG A 55 0.60 -7.83 -6.03
CA ARG A 55 0.07 -8.93 -5.20
C ARG A 55 -0.61 -8.40 -3.95
N LEU A 56 -0.07 -7.33 -3.36
CA LEU A 56 -0.71 -6.67 -2.22
C LEU A 56 -2.07 -6.12 -2.61
N ILE A 57 -2.17 -5.51 -3.77
CA ILE A 57 -3.43 -4.97 -4.28
C ILE A 57 -4.41 -6.11 -4.51
N ASP A 58 -3.96 -7.22 -5.10
CA ASP A 58 -4.80 -8.39 -5.30
C ASP A 58 -5.33 -8.95 -3.99
N ILE A 59 -4.47 -9.05 -2.99
CA ILE A 59 -4.86 -9.54 -1.67
C ILE A 59 -5.90 -8.61 -1.04
N ALA A 60 -5.65 -7.30 -1.09
CA ALA A 60 -6.58 -6.33 -0.55
C ALA A 60 -7.94 -6.39 -1.26
N ASN A 61 -7.93 -6.53 -2.58
CA ASN A 61 -9.16 -6.68 -3.36
C ASN A 61 -9.91 -7.97 -2.98
N SER A 62 -9.18 -9.04 -2.68
CA SER A 62 -9.80 -10.29 -2.26
C SER A 62 -10.43 -10.20 -0.88
N ILE A 63 -9.81 -9.46 0.02
CA ILE A 63 -10.27 -9.35 1.41
C ILE A 63 -11.41 -8.33 1.53
N PHE A 64 -11.24 -7.16 0.94
CA PHE A 64 -12.15 -6.03 1.15
C PHE A 64 -13.10 -5.79 -0.01
N GLY A 65 -12.87 -6.43 -1.17
CA GLY A 65 -13.55 -6.10 -2.41
C GLY A 65 -12.81 -4.97 -3.13
N PHE A 66 -12.91 -4.92 -4.44
CA PHE A 66 -12.16 -3.95 -5.23
C PHE A 66 -12.50 -2.50 -4.87
N ASN A 67 -13.67 -2.25 -4.35
CA ASN A 67 -14.14 -0.92 -3.95
C ASN A 67 -14.32 -0.78 -2.44
N GLY A 68 -13.84 -1.75 -1.67
CA GLY A 68 -13.94 -1.72 -0.20
C GLY A 68 -12.75 -1.06 0.48
N TRP A 69 -11.76 -0.64 -0.28
CA TRP A 69 -10.55 -0.01 0.24
C TRP A 69 -9.98 0.97 -0.77
N SER A 70 -9.12 1.83 -0.29
CA SER A 70 -8.36 2.75 -1.15
C SER A 70 -7.00 3.01 -0.53
N HIS A 71 -6.09 3.51 -1.33
CA HIS A 71 -4.81 3.97 -0.82
C HIS A 71 -4.46 5.32 -1.44
N SER A 72 -3.65 6.07 -0.72
CA SER A 72 -3.20 7.37 -1.20
C SER A 72 -1.83 7.68 -0.62
N VAL A 73 -1.06 8.45 -1.35
CA VAL A 73 0.19 9.01 -0.86
C VAL A 73 -0.15 10.36 -0.25
N THR A 74 -0.06 10.44 1.07
CA THR A 74 -0.44 11.66 1.79
C THR A 74 0.68 12.67 1.87
N ASN A 75 1.92 12.21 1.76
CA ASN A 75 3.08 13.09 1.72
C ASN A 75 4.26 12.35 1.09
N SER A 76 5.08 13.05 0.36
CA SER A 76 6.32 12.49 -0.17
C SER A 76 7.42 13.53 -0.09
N THR A 77 8.62 13.07 0.21
CA THR A 77 9.77 13.96 0.41
C THR A 77 11.00 13.36 -0.24
N VAL A 78 11.74 14.18 -0.97
CA VAL A 78 13.07 13.82 -1.41
C VAL A 78 14.01 14.13 -0.24
N ASP A 79 14.50 13.08 0.42
CA ASP A 79 15.29 13.23 1.63
C ASP A 79 16.72 13.64 1.34
N PHE A 80 17.29 13.12 0.26
CA PHE A 80 18.62 13.50 -0.16
C PHE A 80 18.84 13.23 -1.65
N ILE A 81 19.78 13.95 -2.22
CA ILE A 81 20.35 13.67 -3.54
C ILE A 81 21.86 13.76 -3.37
N ASP A 82 22.53 12.63 -3.53
CA ASP A 82 23.99 12.55 -3.41
C ASP A 82 24.62 12.24 -4.75
N HIS A 83 25.76 12.85 -5.00
CA HIS A 83 26.56 12.59 -6.21
C HIS A 83 27.85 11.88 -5.81
N PHE A 84 28.04 10.68 -6.33
CA PHE A 84 29.20 9.87 -6.00
C PHE A 84 29.59 9.01 -7.19
N ASN A 85 30.89 9.05 -7.55
CA ASN A 85 31.43 8.26 -8.67
C ASN A 85 30.67 8.47 -10.00
N GLY A 86 30.28 9.72 -10.29
CA GLY A 86 29.57 10.03 -11.53
C GLY A 86 28.10 9.64 -11.55
N LYS A 87 27.57 9.15 -10.45
CA LYS A 87 26.19 8.74 -10.33
C LYS A 87 25.48 9.52 -9.25
N TYR A 88 24.16 9.60 -9.37
CA TYR A 88 23.32 10.24 -8.37
C TYR A 88 22.55 9.20 -7.61
N TYR A 89 22.45 9.39 -6.31
CA TYR A 89 21.65 8.55 -5.41
C TYR A 89 20.57 9.42 -4.80
N VAL A 90 19.34 9.00 -4.96
CA VAL A 90 18.17 9.76 -4.50
C VAL A 90 17.43 8.94 -3.49
N GLY A 91 17.24 9.50 -2.29
CA GLY A 91 16.44 8.91 -1.24
C GLY A 91 15.10 9.61 -1.14
N VAL A 92 14.02 8.84 -1.16
CA VAL A 92 12.66 9.35 -1.09
C VAL A 92 11.90 8.61 -0.01
N SER A 93 11.18 9.34 0.81
CA SER A 93 10.21 8.77 1.74
C SER A 93 8.81 9.20 1.35
N ALA A 94 7.85 8.36 1.64
CA ALA A 94 6.45 8.64 1.36
C ALA A 94 5.59 8.07 2.46
N PHE A 95 4.56 8.82 2.85
CA PHE A 95 3.53 8.32 3.74
C PHE A 95 2.38 7.80 2.89
N VAL A 96 1.96 6.59 3.17
CA VAL A 96 0.87 5.94 2.47
C VAL A 96 -0.24 5.66 3.45
N ARG A 97 -1.44 6.05 3.09
CA ARG A 97 -2.65 5.76 3.86
C ARG A 97 -3.44 4.70 3.14
N VAL A 98 -3.82 3.66 3.87
CA VAL A 98 -4.79 2.68 3.41
C VAL A 98 -6.06 2.89 4.18
N GLN A 99 -7.16 3.10 3.48
CA GLN A 99 -8.45 3.38 4.11
C GLN A 99 -9.50 2.40 3.62
N LEU A 100 -10.33 1.95 4.54
CA LEU A 100 -11.45 1.08 4.23
C LEU A 100 -12.71 1.90 3.98
N ARG A 101 -13.69 1.29 3.36
CA ARG A 101 -14.92 1.98 2.98
C ARG A 101 -15.73 2.52 4.16
N ASP A 102 -15.48 2.01 5.36
CA ASP A 102 -16.15 2.47 6.58
C ASP A 102 -15.43 3.64 7.27
N GLY A 103 -14.30 4.06 6.71
CA GLY A 103 -13.54 5.17 7.25
C GLY A 103 -12.32 4.76 8.07
N ALA A 104 -12.20 3.50 8.46
CA ALA A 104 -11.02 3.02 9.19
C ALA A 104 -9.79 3.16 8.30
N PHE A 105 -8.68 3.61 8.85
CA PHE A 105 -7.46 3.77 8.07
C PHE A 105 -6.22 3.53 8.91
N HIS A 106 -5.14 3.20 8.21
CA HIS A 106 -3.79 3.12 8.75
C HIS A 106 -2.84 3.84 7.81
N GLU A 107 -1.82 4.44 8.39
CA GLU A 107 -0.75 5.09 7.63
C GLU A 107 0.58 4.48 8.02
N ASP A 108 1.46 4.39 7.06
CA ASP A 108 2.83 3.95 7.29
C ASP A 108 3.75 4.69 6.33
N ILE A 109 5.03 4.65 6.64
CA ILE A 109 6.05 5.31 5.83
C ILE A 109 6.81 4.27 5.01
N GLY A 110 6.96 4.57 3.73
CA GLY A 110 7.83 3.81 2.83
C GLY A 110 9.06 4.64 2.48
N TYR A 111 10.16 3.96 2.26
CA TYR A 111 11.43 4.61 1.95
C TYR A 111 12.12 3.85 0.83
N GLY A 112 12.69 4.58 -0.10
CA GLY A 112 13.43 3.99 -1.19
C GLY A 112 14.62 4.85 -1.60
N VAL A 113 15.67 4.18 -2.08
CA VAL A 113 16.84 4.83 -2.64
C VAL A 113 17.02 4.33 -4.07
N SER A 114 17.20 5.25 -4.98
CA SER A 114 17.41 4.94 -6.38
C SER A 114 18.72 5.53 -6.88
N GLU A 115 19.39 4.77 -7.73
CA GLU A 115 20.58 5.22 -8.44
C GLU A 115 20.16 5.70 -9.82
N VAL A 116 20.53 6.92 -10.17
CA VAL A 116 20.19 7.50 -11.48
C VAL A 116 21.41 8.15 -12.09
N GLY A 117 21.47 8.16 -13.42
CA GLY A 117 22.58 8.77 -14.14
C GLY A 117 22.55 10.30 -14.14
N SER A 118 21.39 10.89 -13.94
CA SER A 118 21.20 12.34 -13.87
C SER A 118 19.93 12.64 -13.10
N PRO A 119 19.95 13.68 -12.24
CA PRO A 119 18.74 14.09 -11.52
C PRO A 119 17.63 14.57 -12.44
N LEU A 120 17.94 14.94 -13.67
CA LEU A 120 16.94 15.40 -14.63
C LEU A 120 16.03 14.27 -15.12
N LEU A 121 16.38 13.02 -14.82
CA LEU A 121 15.59 11.86 -15.21
C LEU A 121 14.57 11.45 -14.13
N LEU A 122 14.53 12.18 -13.05
CA LEU A 122 13.60 11.89 -11.94
C LEU A 122 12.20 12.40 -12.19
#